data_42b95e82195dbaba11a9a7523ffbfdad
#
_entry.id   42b95e82195dbaba11a9a7523ffbfdad
#
_cell.length_a   1.000
_cell.length_b   1.000
_cell.length_c   1.000
_cell.angle_alpha   90.00
_cell.angle_beta   90.00
_cell.angle_gamma   90.00
#
_symmetry.space_group_name_H-M   'P 1'
#
loop_
_entity.id
_entity.type
_entity.pdbx_description
1 polymer ?
#
loop_
_entity_poly.entity_id
_entity_poly.type
_entity_poly.pdbx_seq_one_letter_code
_entity_poly.pdbx_strand_id
1 'polypeptide(L)'
;DLVKKIFDQTAASTDQEHLDVILFSTPSIPDRTGFLLEGRGGNPAPHIAAAVRALEGAGASVAGVPCNTAHAPAIFDVVLEDLARSGSRIRLLSLITETIGFIEAQRFPGRRRLGVLSTTGTIGTQVYSKALVAAGFSVIEPVEEVHRDLVQRAIYDPEYGIKARSNPVTGP
;
A
#
# COMPACT_ATOMS: atom_id res chain seq x y z
N ASP A 1 3.88 11.64 0.38
CA ASP A 1 2.42 11.71 0.59
C ASP A 1 1.93 11.19 1.93
N LEU A 2 2.31 9.96 2.37
CA LEU A 2 1.84 9.41 3.64
C LEU A 2 2.21 10.30 4.82
N VAL A 3 3.46 10.73 4.93
CA VAL A 3 3.95 11.61 6.01
C VAL A 3 3.13 12.91 6.04
N LYS A 4 2.95 13.56 4.88
CA LYS A 4 2.10 14.76 4.81
C LYS A 4 0.68 14.48 5.32
N LYS A 5 0.08 13.37 4.93
CA LYS A 5 -1.27 12.99 5.40
C LYS A 5 -1.34 12.70 6.90
N ILE A 6 -0.28 12.14 7.48
CA ILE A 6 -0.20 11.96 8.94
C ILE A 6 -0.28 13.32 9.63
N PHE A 7 0.51 14.30 9.18
CA PHE A 7 0.46 15.64 9.75
C PHE A 7 -0.90 16.32 9.50
N ASP A 8 -1.42 16.27 8.28
CA ASP A 8 -2.71 16.88 7.92
C ASP A 8 -3.90 16.31 8.70
N GLN A 9 -3.83 15.05 9.14
CA GLN A 9 -4.90 14.36 9.87
C GLN A 9 -4.69 14.33 11.39
N THR A 10 -3.54 14.80 11.88
CA THR A 10 -3.29 14.90 13.31
C THR A 10 -3.94 16.17 13.84
N ALA A 11 -4.85 16.02 14.82
CA ALA A 11 -5.46 17.16 15.52
C ALA A 11 -4.43 17.75 16.49
N ALA A 12 -3.64 18.70 16.04
CA ALA A 12 -2.60 19.38 16.82
C ALA A 12 -2.73 20.89 16.66
N SER A 13 -2.53 21.61 17.73
CA SER A 13 -2.52 23.09 17.78
C SER A 13 -1.11 23.65 17.93
N THR A 14 -0.14 22.80 18.28
CA THR A 14 1.29 23.14 18.44
C THR A 14 2.16 22.04 17.85
N ASP A 15 3.41 22.33 17.57
CA ASP A 15 4.37 21.37 17.03
C ASP A 15 4.55 20.16 17.95
N GLN A 16 4.46 20.38 19.28
CA GLN A 16 4.66 19.34 20.30
C GLN A 16 3.48 18.36 20.43
N GLU A 17 2.34 18.69 19.86
CA GLU A 17 1.15 17.80 19.84
C GLU A 17 1.13 16.88 18.61
N HIS A 18 2.01 17.08 17.64
CA HIS A 18 2.14 16.19 16.48
C HIS A 18 2.77 14.86 16.86
N LEU A 19 2.46 13.85 16.06
CA LEU A 19 3.07 12.51 16.19
C LEU A 19 4.54 12.55 15.76
N ASP A 20 5.39 11.86 16.49
CA ASP A 20 6.76 11.57 16.03
C ASP A 20 6.71 10.62 14.83
N VAL A 21 7.33 11.00 13.74
CA VAL A 21 7.32 10.23 12.48
C VAL A 21 8.74 9.94 12.01
N ILE A 22 9.04 8.67 11.80
CA ILE A 22 10.29 8.22 11.18
C ILE A 22 9.97 7.76 9.75
N LEU A 23 10.60 8.38 8.76
CA LEU A 23 10.53 7.93 7.37
C LEU A 23 11.79 7.14 7.02
N PHE A 24 11.61 5.86 6.67
CA PHE A 24 12.68 5.00 6.19
C PHE A 24 12.49 4.72 4.69
N SER A 25 13.27 5.40 3.86
CA SER A 25 13.19 5.26 2.39
C SER A 25 14.22 4.28 1.88
N THR A 26 13.76 3.18 1.28
CA THR A 26 14.59 2.08 0.77
C THR A 26 14.26 1.76 -0.69
N PRO A 27 14.70 2.57 -1.65
CA PRO A 27 14.41 2.35 -3.07
C PRO A 27 15.06 1.07 -3.64
N SER A 28 16.01 0.48 -2.93
CA SER A 28 16.67 -0.78 -3.28
C SER A 28 15.83 -2.04 -3.03
N ILE A 29 14.65 -1.92 -2.41
CA ILE A 29 13.75 -3.07 -2.25
C ILE A 29 13.36 -3.61 -3.65
N PRO A 30 13.51 -4.93 -3.90
CA PRO A 30 13.19 -5.53 -5.18
C PRO A 30 11.80 -5.22 -5.70
N ASP A 31 11.63 -5.20 -7.01
CA ASP A 31 10.33 -4.91 -7.62
C ASP A 31 9.29 -5.98 -7.27
N ARG A 32 8.19 -5.53 -6.66
CA ARG A 32 7.10 -6.39 -6.18
C ARG A 32 6.30 -7.00 -7.32
N THR A 33 6.08 -6.24 -8.39
CA THR A 33 5.32 -6.71 -9.55
C THR A 33 6.11 -7.77 -10.32
N GLY A 34 7.38 -7.51 -10.60
CA GLY A 34 8.27 -8.47 -11.25
C GLY A 34 8.39 -9.78 -10.46
N PHE A 35 8.51 -9.69 -9.12
CA PHE A 35 8.51 -10.87 -8.26
C PHE A 35 7.21 -11.67 -8.31
N LEU A 36 6.05 -10.99 -8.19
CA LEU A 36 4.75 -11.64 -8.03
C LEU A 36 4.17 -12.19 -9.33
N LEU A 37 4.34 -11.47 -10.45
CA LEU A 37 3.68 -11.80 -11.71
C LEU A 37 4.62 -12.41 -12.74
N GLU A 38 5.92 -12.16 -12.65
CA GLU A 38 6.88 -12.57 -13.66
C GLU A 38 7.95 -13.52 -13.12
N GLY A 39 7.95 -13.77 -11.80
CA GLY A 39 8.97 -14.60 -11.16
C GLY A 39 10.39 -14.02 -11.26
N ARG A 40 10.50 -12.69 -11.51
CA ARG A 40 11.78 -12.01 -11.69
C ARG A 40 12.21 -11.29 -10.42
N GLY A 41 13.52 -11.25 -10.20
CA GLY A 41 14.13 -10.59 -9.05
C GLY A 41 14.05 -11.41 -7.77
N GLY A 42 14.57 -10.87 -6.69
CA GLY A 42 14.51 -11.48 -5.36
C GLY A 42 13.19 -11.20 -4.65
N ASN A 43 12.88 -12.04 -3.65
CA ASN A 43 11.71 -11.78 -2.80
C ASN A 43 11.91 -10.46 -2.03
N PRO A 44 10.99 -9.48 -2.14
CA PRO A 44 11.09 -8.21 -1.43
C PRO A 44 10.81 -8.33 0.08
N ALA A 45 10.20 -9.42 0.55
CA ALA A 45 9.77 -9.57 1.94
C ALA A 45 10.93 -9.44 2.97
N PRO A 46 12.09 -10.07 2.80
CA PRO A 46 13.20 -9.91 3.74
C PRO A 46 13.70 -8.45 3.85
N HIS A 47 13.68 -7.72 2.74
CA HIS A 47 14.07 -6.30 2.70
C HIS A 47 13.06 -5.42 3.44
N ILE A 48 11.76 -5.69 3.26
CA ILE A 48 10.68 -4.98 3.96
C ILE A 48 10.76 -5.28 5.47
N ALA A 49 10.93 -6.54 5.86
CA ALA A 49 11.06 -6.92 7.26
C ALA A 49 12.29 -6.26 7.92
N ALA A 50 13.42 -6.20 7.22
CA ALA A 50 14.61 -5.51 7.70
C ALA A 50 14.36 -4.00 7.91
N ALA A 51 13.65 -3.35 6.98
CA ALA A 51 13.27 -1.95 7.10
C ALA A 51 12.34 -1.71 8.31
N VAL A 52 11.37 -2.59 8.54
CA VAL A 52 10.46 -2.51 9.69
C VAL A 52 11.22 -2.70 11.02
N ARG A 53 12.15 -3.67 11.09
CA ARG A 53 13.01 -3.83 12.27
C ARG A 53 13.93 -2.63 12.52
N ALA A 54 14.41 -1.99 11.46
CA ALA A 54 15.20 -0.75 11.61
C ALA A 54 14.36 0.38 12.23
N LEU A 55 13.09 0.52 11.82
CA LEU A 55 12.16 1.46 12.44
C LEU A 55 11.89 1.13 13.91
N GLU A 56 11.69 -0.14 14.25
CA GLU A 56 11.54 -0.60 15.64
C GLU A 56 12.80 -0.30 16.47
N GLY A 57 13.98 -0.56 15.93
CA GLY A 57 15.25 -0.22 16.56
C GLY A 57 15.46 1.27 16.79
N ALA A 58 14.83 2.11 15.99
CA ALA A 58 14.80 3.56 16.15
C ALA A 58 13.67 4.04 17.09
N GLY A 59 12.91 3.13 17.71
CA GLY A 59 11.88 3.44 18.71
C GLY A 59 10.44 3.47 18.18
N ALA A 60 10.22 3.18 16.90
CA ALA A 60 8.86 3.12 16.38
C ALA A 60 8.07 1.93 16.98
N SER A 61 6.85 2.15 17.42
CA SER A 61 5.93 1.12 17.91
C SER A 61 4.90 0.69 16.86
N VAL A 62 4.69 1.52 15.83
CA VAL A 62 3.77 1.27 14.72
C VAL A 62 4.49 1.56 13.41
N ALA A 63 4.29 0.72 12.41
CA ALA A 63 4.80 0.94 11.06
C ALA A 63 3.72 0.70 10.01
N GLY A 64 3.87 1.33 8.85
CA GLY A 64 3.04 1.11 7.67
C GLY A 64 3.88 1.10 6.40
N VAL A 65 3.51 0.26 5.44
CA VAL A 65 4.15 0.17 4.13
C VAL A 65 3.21 0.75 3.08
N PRO A 66 3.43 1.98 2.57
CA PRO A 66 2.52 2.60 1.60
C PRO A 66 2.71 2.05 0.18
N CYS A 67 2.60 0.74 0.04
CA CYS A 67 2.73 0.02 -1.23
C CYS A 67 1.69 -1.10 -1.31
N ASN A 68 0.67 -0.93 -2.14
CA ASN A 68 -0.42 -1.90 -2.27
C ASN A 68 0.08 -3.31 -2.61
N THR A 69 0.96 -3.42 -3.60
CA THR A 69 1.48 -4.71 -4.08
C THR A 69 2.32 -5.44 -3.01
N ALA A 70 2.95 -4.72 -2.08
CA ALA A 70 3.67 -5.32 -0.96
C ALA A 70 2.76 -6.07 0.03
N HIS A 71 1.44 -5.82 -0.02
CA HIS A 71 0.44 -6.50 0.81
C HIS A 71 -0.12 -7.78 0.17
N ALA A 72 0.39 -8.19 -1.01
CA ALA A 72 0.09 -9.51 -1.54
C ALA A 72 0.57 -10.61 -0.57
N PRO A 73 -0.21 -11.67 -0.30
CA PRO A 73 0.12 -12.68 0.70
C PRO A 73 1.53 -13.26 0.54
N ALA A 74 1.97 -13.52 -0.69
CA ALA A 74 3.32 -14.04 -0.98
C ALA A 74 4.48 -13.13 -0.52
N ILE A 75 4.19 -11.87 -0.17
CA ILE A 75 5.13 -10.91 0.39
C ILE A 75 4.77 -10.62 1.84
N PHE A 76 3.54 -10.17 2.09
CA PHE A 76 3.15 -9.63 3.39
C PHE A 76 3.15 -10.67 4.50
N ASP A 77 2.68 -11.89 4.20
CA ASP A 77 2.68 -12.99 5.19
C ASP A 77 4.11 -13.38 5.56
N VAL A 78 5.03 -13.40 4.57
CA VAL A 78 6.45 -13.67 4.82
C VAL A 78 7.09 -12.57 5.67
N VAL A 79 6.70 -11.29 5.48
CA VAL A 79 7.14 -10.18 6.35
C VAL A 79 6.66 -10.41 7.78
N LEU A 80 5.38 -10.74 7.98
CA LEU A 80 4.81 -10.98 9.30
C LEU A 80 5.49 -12.18 10.00
N GLU A 81 5.74 -13.26 9.28
CA GLU A 81 6.46 -14.43 9.80
C GLU A 81 7.91 -14.09 10.21
N ASP A 82 8.62 -13.30 9.41
CA ASP A 82 9.99 -12.86 9.72
C ASP A 82 10.02 -11.98 10.98
N LEU A 83 9.11 -11.02 11.07
CA LEU A 83 8.97 -10.16 12.26
C LEU A 83 8.64 -10.99 13.51
N ALA A 84 7.70 -11.93 13.42
CA ALA A 84 7.35 -12.81 14.54
C ALA A 84 8.54 -13.68 14.97
N ARG A 85 9.26 -14.27 14.01
CA ARG A 85 10.44 -15.09 14.26
C ARG A 85 11.58 -14.31 14.92
N SER A 86 11.72 -13.03 14.57
CA SER A 86 12.73 -12.14 15.17
C SER A 86 12.34 -11.58 16.54
N GLY A 87 11.13 -11.89 17.03
CA GLY A 87 10.62 -11.36 18.29
C GLY A 87 10.25 -9.87 18.24
N SER A 88 10.04 -9.34 17.05
CA SER A 88 9.60 -7.95 16.85
C SER A 88 8.24 -7.71 17.51
N ARG A 89 8.07 -6.57 18.16
CA ARG A 89 6.84 -6.12 18.81
C ARG A 89 6.19 -4.95 18.11
N ILE A 90 6.78 -4.47 17.01
CA ILE A 90 6.22 -3.38 16.22
C ILE A 90 4.88 -3.81 15.60
N ARG A 91 3.88 -2.95 15.71
CA ARG A 91 2.60 -3.16 15.05
C ARG A 91 2.69 -2.75 13.58
N LEU A 92 2.80 -3.72 12.68
CA LEU A 92 2.76 -3.47 11.24
C LEU A 92 1.31 -3.38 10.77
N LEU A 93 0.90 -2.20 10.28
CA LEU A 93 -0.44 -1.94 9.78
C LEU A 93 -0.59 -2.51 8.35
N SER A 94 -1.66 -3.24 8.11
CA SER A 94 -2.05 -3.67 6.77
C SER A 94 -2.83 -2.56 6.07
N LEU A 95 -2.27 -1.98 5.01
CA LEU A 95 -2.96 -0.99 4.18
C LEU A 95 -4.33 -1.50 3.67
N ILE A 96 -4.42 -2.79 3.37
CA ILE A 96 -5.65 -3.41 2.88
C ILE A 96 -6.71 -3.45 3.98
N THR A 97 -6.36 -3.96 5.16
CA THR A 97 -7.26 -4.06 6.31
C THR A 97 -7.73 -2.67 6.77
N GLU A 98 -6.81 -1.71 6.87
CA GLU A 98 -7.15 -0.34 7.25
C GLU A 98 -8.08 0.33 6.23
N THR A 99 -7.87 0.08 4.92
CA THR A 99 -8.76 0.58 3.87
C THR A 99 -10.17 0.01 3.99
N ILE A 100 -10.30 -1.29 4.23
CA ILE A 100 -11.60 -1.95 4.39
C ILE A 100 -12.31 -1.42 5.64
N GLY A 101 -11.63 -1.36 6.76
CA GLY A 101 -12.17 -0.80 8.00
C GLY A 101 -12.64 0.66 7.83
N PHE A 102 -11.87 1.47 7.08
CA PHE A 102 -12.28 2.83 6.76
C PHE A 102 -13.56 2.86 5.92
N ILE A 103 -13.68 2.02 4.88
CA ILE A 103 -14.87 1.94 4.02
C ILE A 103 -16.10 1.51 4.84
N GLU A 104 -15.95 0.51 5.71
CA GLU A 104 -17.04 0.04 6.58
C GLU A 104 -17.50 1.12 7.57
N ALA A 105 -16.56 1.89 8.12
CA ALA A 105 -16.85 2.99 9.04
C ALA A 105 -17.64 4.14 8.37
N GLN A 106 -17.49 4.36 7.06
CA GLN A 106 -18.24 5.40 6.32
C GLN A 106 -19.75 5.16 6.25
N ARG A 107 -20.22 3.98 6.60
CA ARG A 107 -21.65 3.63 6.65
C ARG A 107 -22.41 4.09 5.41
N PHE A 108 -22.01 3.68 4.21
CA PHE A 108 -22.77 3.93 2.98
C PHE A 108 -24.01 3.02 2.93
N PRO A 109 -25.22 3.50 3.33
CA PRO A 109 -26.40 2.65 3.45
C PRO A 109 -26.75 2.05 2.07
N GLY A 110 -26.87 0.73 2.01
CA GLY A 110 -27.27 0.00 0.80
C GLY A 110 -26.22 -0.03 -0.36
N ARG A 111 -25.06 0.60 -0.17
CA ARG A 111 -24.00 0.61 -1.19
C ARG A 111 -22.92 -0.39 -0.82
N ARG A 112 -23.00 -1.58 -1.39
CA ARG A 112 -21.98 -2.62 -1.22
C ARG A 112 -21.21 -2.93 -2.51
N ARG A 113 -21.20 -1.99 -3.45
CA ARG A 113 -20.55 -2.14 -4.76
C ARG A 113 -19.42 -1.14 -4.89
N LEU A 114 -18.18 -1.61 -5.06
CA LEU A 114 -16.97 -0.81 -5.06
C LEU A 114 -16.21 -0.99 -6.37
N GLY A 115 -15.75 0.12 -6.94
CA GLY A 115 -14.81 0.13 -8.07
C GLY A 115 -13.37 0.12 -7.57
N VAL A 116 -12.52 -0.73 -8.16
CA VAL A 116 -11.09 -0.76 -7.87
C VAL A 116 -10.31 -0.34 -9.11
N LEU A 117 -9.59 0.79 -9.02
CA LEU A 117 -8.64 1.25 -10.02
C LEU A 117 -7.25 1.18 -9.41
N SER A 118 -6.37 0.39 -10.01
CA SER A 118 -5.03 0.19 -9.46
C SER A 118 -4.03 -0.22 -10.55
N THR A 119 -2.77 -0.41 -10.17
CA THR A 119 -1.73 -0.88 -11.08
C THR A 119 -1.92 -2.35 -11.46
N THR A 120 -1.31 -2.78 -12.58
CA THR A 120 -1.32 -4.17 -13.04
C THR A 120 -0.89 -5.14 -11.93
N GLY A 121 0.16 -4.81 -11.15
CA GLY A 121 0.59 -5.65 -10.03
C GLY A 121 -0.46 -5.81 -8.95
N THR A 122 -1.20 -4.76 -8.64
CA THR A 122 -2.26 -4.80 -7.61
C THR A 122 -3.49 -5.57 -8.10
N ILE A 123 -3.95 -5.35 -9.35
CA ILE A 123 -5.06 -6.12 -9.95
C ILE A 123 -4.66 -7.58 -10.10
N GLY A 124 -3.50 -7.87 -10.68
CA GLY A 124 -3.04 -9.24 -10.92
C GLY A 124 -2.93 -10.10 -9.66
N THR A 125 -2.62 -9.50 -8.52
CA THR A 125 -2.60 -10.19 -7.22
C THR A 125 -3.97 -10.27 -6.55
N GLN A 126 -4.96 -9.52 -7.02
CA GLN A 126 -6.31 -9.44 -6.47
C GLN A 126 -6.36 -9.08 -4.98
N VAL A 127 -5.35 -8.37 -4.48
CA VAL A 127 -5.18 -8.10 -3.05
C VAL A 127 -6.36 -7.32 -2.45
N TYR A 128 -6.92 -6.35 -3.20
CA TYR A 128 -8.13 -5.65 -2.76
C TYR A 128 -9.40 -6.44 -3.06
N SER A 129 -9.52 -6.99 -4.25
CA SER A 129 -10.77 -7.62 -4.71
C SER A 129 -11.14 -8.81 -3.82
N LYS A 130 -10.17 -9.66 -3.48
CA LYS A 130 -10.39 -10.78 -2.55
C LYS A 130 -10.78 -10.30 -1.15
N ALA A 131 -10.10 -9.30 -0.63
CA ALA A 131 -10.35 -8.80 0.71
C ALA A 131 -11.71 -8.07 0.81
N LEU A 132 -12.07 -7.28 -0.20
CA LEU A 132 -13.37 -6.60 -0.27
C LEU A 132 -14.53 -7.59 -0.41
N VAL A 133 -14.36 -8.63 -1.25
CA VAL A 133 -15.39 -9.71 -1.38
C VAL A 133 -15.55 -10.44 -0.06
N ALA A 134 -14.47 -10.75 0.65
CA ALA A 134 -14.53 -11.38 1.97
C ALA A 134 -15.23 -10.49 3.01
N ALA A 135 -15.14 -9.17 2.88
CA ALA A 135 -15.87 -8.19 3.70
C ALA A 135 -17.32 -7.95 3.23
N GLY A 136 -17.82 -8.71 2.25
CA GLY A 136 -19.21 -8.66 1.77
C GLY A 136 -19.50 -7.56 0.75
N PHE A 137 -18.49 -7.01 0.09
CA PHE A 137 -18.66 -6.07 -1.01
C PHE A 137 -18.65 -6.76 -2.37
N SER A 138 -19.40 -6.22 -3.33
CA SER A 138 -19.26 -6.54 -4.75
C SER A 138 -18.20 -5.64 -5.36
N VAL A 139 -17.24 -6.22 -6.08
CA VAL A 139 -16.13 -5.47 -6.68
C VAL A 139 -16.31 -5.35 -8.20
N ILE A 140 -15.98 -4.17 -8.72
CA ILE A 140 -15.90 -3.90 -10.16
C ILE A 140 -14.46 -3.48 -10.46
N GLU A 141 -13.86 -4.16 -11.40
CA GLU A 141 -12.58 -3.80 -11.98
C GLU A 141 -12.77 -3.44 -13.45
N PRO A 142 -11.94 -2.57 -14.01
CA PRO A 142 -11.99 -2.28 -15.44
C PRO A 142 -11.67 -3.56 -16.23
N VAL A 143 -12.29 -3.72 -17.39
CA VAL A 143 -11.88 -4.75 -18.35
C VAL A 143 -10.44 -4.52 -18.79
N GLU A 144 -9.75 -5.56 -19.23
CA GLU A 144 -8.30 -5.55 -19.48
C GLU A 144 -7.85 -4.41 -20.40
N GLU A 145 -8.60 -4.15 -21.48
CA GLU A 145 -8.28 -3.07 -22.42
C GLU A 145 -8.35 -1.69 -21.75
N VAL A 146 -9.40 -1.42 -21.00
CA VAL A 146 -9.59 -0.16 -20.27
C VAL A 146 -8.52 -0.02 -19.18
N HIS A 147 -8.19 -1.12 -18.50
CA HIS A 147 -7.12 -1.10 -17.52
C HIS A 147 -5.78 -0.74 -18.15
N ARG A 148 -5.39 -1.42 -19.24
CA ARG A 148 -4.12 -1.22 -19.93
C ARG A 148 -4.02 0.18 -20.53
N ASP A 149 -5.05 0.60 -21.26
CA ASP A 149 -4.97 1.78 -22.14
C ASP A 149 -5.31 3.09 -21.41
N LEU A 150 -6.04 3.02 -20.30
CA LEU A 150 -6.39 4.19 -19.50
C LEU A 150 -5.76 4.17 -18.11
N VAL A 151 -6.07 3.17 -17.27
CA VAL A 151 -5.67 3.20 -15.86
C VAL A 151 -4.16 3.05 -15.69
N GLN A 152 -3.56 2.07 -16.35
CA GLN A 152 -2.12 1.83 -16.25
C GLN A 152 -1.32 3.01 -16.85
N ARG A 153 -1.78 3.57 -17.95
CA ARG A 153 -1.16 4.75 -18.56
C ARG A 153 -1.31 5.99 -17.71
N ALA A 154 -2.46 6.24 -17.11
CA ALA A 154 -2.64 7.35 -16.17
C ALA A 154 -1.63 7.30 -15.02
N ILE A 155 -1.15 6.11 -14.64
CA ILE A 155 -0.18 5.94 -13.55
C ILE A 155 1.27 6.01 -14.06
N TYR A 156 1.61 5.37 -15.17
CA TYR A 156 2.98 5.10 -15.59
C TYR A 156 3.41 5.71 -16.91
N ASP A 157 2.53 6.37 -17.67
CA ASP A 157 2.92 7.00 -18.92
C ASP A 157 4.10 7.96 -18.67
N PRO A 158 5.19 7.91 -19.45
CA PRO A 158 6.39 8.72 -19.21
C PRO A 158 6.18 10.22 -19.41
N GLU A 159 5.16 10.60 -20.18
CA GLU A 159 4.87 12.01 -20.47
C GLU A 159 3.91 12.64 -19.46
N TYR A 160 2.85 11.93 -19.06
CA TYR A 160 1.78 12.49 -18.24
C TYR A 160 1.39 11.62 -17.03
N GLY A 161 1.90 10.42 -16.92
CA GLY A 161 1.55 9.55 -15.80
C GLY A 161 1.91 10.16 -14.44
N ILE A 162 1.06 9.94 -13.44
CA ILE A 162 1.24 10.52 -12.11
C ILE A 162 2.57 10.15 -11.45
N LYS A 163 3.19 9.04 -11.84
CA LYS A 163 4.53 8.66 -11.36
C LYS A 163 5.67 9.37 -12.10
N ALA A 164 5.48 9.76 -13.36
CA ALA A 164 6.44 10.53 -14.12
C ALA A 164 6.34 12.04 -13.81
N ARG A 165 5.14 12.51 -13.49
CA ARG A 165 4.81 13.93 -13.25
C ARG A 165 4.21 14.11 -11.86
N SER A 166 4.93 13.67 -10.84
CA SER A 166 4.39 13.63 -9.46
C SER A 166 4.53 14.94 -8.69
N ASN A 167 5.28 15.95 -9.21
CA ASN A 167 5.50 17.19 -8.46
C ASN A 167 5.77 18.40 -9.39
N PRO A 168 4.79 19.20 -9.73
CA PRO A 168 3.35 18.96 -9.53
C PRO A 168 2.82 17.88 -10.47
N VAL A 169 1.68 17.28 -10.12
CA VAL A 169 0.93 16.44 -11.05
C VAL A 169 0.33 17.35 -12.11
N THR A 170 0.76 17.21 -13.35
CA THR A 170 0.36 18.09 -14.47
C THR A 170 -0.31 17.32 -15.61
N GLY A 171 -0.55 16.04 -15.45
CA GLY A 171 -1.22 15.20 -16.42
C GLY A 171 -2.74 15.41 -16.44
N PRO A 172 -3.42 14.92 -17.50
CA PRO A 172 -4.86 14.92 -17.60
C PRO A 172 -5.54 14.06 -16.53
#